data_5c7624860ddc191de326c68575d4752b
#
_entry.id   5c7624860ddc191de326c68575d4752b
#
_cell.length_a   1.000
_cell.length_b   1.000
_cell.length_c   1.000
_cell.angle_alpha   90.00
_cell.angle_beta   90.00
_cell.angle_gamma   90.00
#
_symmetry.space_group_name_H-M   'P 1'
#
loop_
_entity.id
_entity.type
_entity.pdbx_description
1 polymer ?
#
loop_
_entity_poly.entity_id
_entity_poly.type
_entity_poly.pdbx_seq_one_letter_code
_entity_poly.pdbx_strand_id
1 'polypeptide(L)'
;GSVGRMMPGMTSRILDPDTMEEIPDTEQGLVIYRGGNVFNGYLKNPEKTKGAFHNGWFITGDLGRFDEDGFLFIEGRLSRFSKIGGEMVPHGTIEQCIIDAFKFDQSDGYVLAVMGVPDPGKGEALVLLTTLELTVKELRQKLLEANIPNLWVPKVIKQVEAIPVLGTGKLDLKGCQDAAQAALSS
;
A
#
# COMPACT_ATOMS: atom_id res chain seq x y z
N GLY A 1 1.33 12.55 11.95
CA GLY A 1 1.05 13.98 11.81
C GLY A 1 0.74 14.33 10.37
N SER A 2 0.26 15.56 10.11
CA SER A 2 0.00 16.03 8.75
C SER A 2 1.31 16.38 8.01
N VAL A 3 1.23 16.39 6.67
CA VAL A 3 2.31 16.90 5.80
C VAL A 3 2.19 18.40 5.53
N GLY A 4 1.22 19.06 6.15
CA GLY A 4 0.99 20.49 6.02
C GLY A 4 -0.16 20.83 5.08
N ARG A 5 -0.28 22.13 4.76
CA ARG A 5 -1.27 22.67 3.82
C ARG A 5 -0.70 22.78 2.40
N MET A 6 -1.58 22.86 1.42
CA MET A 6 -1.18 23.08 0.04
C MET A 6 -0.43 24.41 -0.13
N MET A 7 0.64 24.36 -0.92
CA MET A 7 1.42 25.57 -1.27
C MET A 7 0.59 26.49 -2.20
N PRO A 8 0.78 27.81 -2.10
CA PRO A 8 0.17 28.76 -3.04
C PRO A 8 0.46 28.39 -4.51
N GLY A 9 -0.56 28.41 -5.35
CA GLY A 9 -0.46 28.03 -6.76
C GLY A 9 -0.55 26.54 -7.04
N MET A 10 -0.74 25.73 -6.00
CA MET A 10 -1.06 24.30 -6.09
C MET A 10 -2.49 24.06 -5.71
N THR A 11 -3.09 23.05 -6.32
CA THR A 11 -4.42 22.57 -5.98
C THR A 11 -4.41 21.06 -5.93
N SER A 12 -5.23 20.47 -5.07
CA SER A 12 -5.38 19.03 -4.93
C SER A 12 -6.85 18.63 -5.00
N ARG A 13 -7.11 17.38 -5.23
CA ARG A 13 -8.39 16.70 -5.09
C ARG A 13 -8.17 15.32 -4.51
N ILE A 14 -9.21 14.79 -3.91
CA ILE A 14 -9.26 13.40 -3.45
C ILE A 14 -10.21 12.65 -4.37
N LEU A 15 -9.73 11.55 -4.94
CA LEU A 15 -10.53 10.69 -5.82
C LEU A 15 -10.74 9.32 -5.17
N ASP A 16 -11.88 8.72 -5.46
CA ASP A 16 -12.05 7.27 -5.26
C ASP A 16 -11.06 6.53 -6.18
N PRO A 17 -10.20 5.65 -5.65
CA PRO A 17 -9.15 5.02 -6.44
C PRO A 17 -9.67 4.01 -7.48
N ASP A 18 -10.92 3.53 -7.38
CA ASP A 18 -11.51 2.56 -8.31
C ASP A 18 -12.26 3.25 -9.45
N THR A 19 -13.07 4.26 -9.10
CA THR A 19 -13.92 4.98 -10.08
C THR A 19 -13.22 6.17 -10.69
N MET A 20 -12.19 6.71 -10.03
CA MET A 20 -11.52 7.98 -10.36
C MET A 20 -12.46 9.18 -10.31
N GLU A 21 -13.57 9.08 -9.61
CA GLU A 21 -14.49 10.18 -9.33
C GLU A 21 -14.05 10.95 -8.10
N GLU A 22 -14.35 12.25 -8.05
CA GLU A 22 -14.02 13.12 -6.93
C GLU A 22 -14.91 12.80 -5.73
N ILE A 23 -14.31 12.65 -4.57
CA ILE A 23 -14.97 12.41 -3.28
C ILE A 23 -14.68 13.57 -2.32
N PRO A 24 -15.40 13.71 -1.20
CA PRO A 24 -15.12 14.74 -0.19
C PRO A 24 -13.66 14.70 0.28
N ASP A 25 -13.03 15.86 0.35
CA ASP A 25 -11.63 15.99 0.75
C ASP A 25 -11.32 15.43 2.15
N THR A 26 -12.35 15.32 3.01
CA THR A 26 -12.22 14.75 4.37
C THR A 26 -12.28 13.22 4.40
N GLU A 27 -12.63 12.59 3.28
CA GLU A 27 -12.62 11.13 3.13
C GLU A 27 -11.28 10.65 2.61
N GLN A 28 -10.93 9.40 2.95
CA GLN A 28 -9.72 8.77 2.44
C GLN A 28 -9.86 8.44 0.95
N GLY A 29 -8.92 8.91 0.14
CA GLY A 29 -8.87 8.59 -1.28
C GLY A 29 -7.52 8.89 -1.92
N LEU A 30 -7.46 8.71 -3.23
CA LEU A 30 -6.27 8.95 -4.04
C LEU A 30 -6.01 10.46 -4.17
N VAL A 31 -4.87 10.90 -3.69
CA VAL A 31 -4.46 12.32 -3.77
C VAL A 31 -3.95 12.63 -5.17
N ILE A 32 -4.51 13.64 -5.81
CA ILE A 32 -4.03 14.16 -7.10
C ILE A 32 -3.69 15.64 -7.00
N TYR A 33 -2.71 16.09 -7.79
CA TYR A 33 -2.23 17.46 -7.77
C TYR A 33 -2.27 18.12 -9.14
N ARG A 34 -2.47 19.45 -9.12
CA ARG A 34 -2.27 20.30 -10.28
C ARG A 34 -1.65 21.64 -9.85
N GLY A 35 -0.66 22.12 -10.60
CA GLY A 35 0.00 23.39 -10.30
C GLY A 35 1.33 23.53 -11.01
N GLY A 36 1.98 24.69 -10.80
CA GLY A 36 3.19 25.05 -11.52
C GLY A 36 4.44 24.24 -11.17
N ASN A 37 4.45 23.51 -10.06
CA ASN A 37 5.56 22.64 -9.66
C ASN A 37 5.37 21.17 -10.09
N VAL A 38 4.23 20.84 -10.72
CA VAL A 38 4.04 19.49 -11.28
C VAL A 38 4.86 19.37 -12.57
N PHE A 39 5.65 18.32 -12.66
CA PHE A 39 6.50 18.06 -13.83
C PHE A 39 5.66 17.75 -15.08
N ASN A 40 6.25 17.99 -16.28
CA ASN A 40 5.52 17.79 -17.54
C ASN A 40 5.48 16.34 -18.03
N GLY A 41 6.24 15.45 -17.40
CA GLY A 41 6.31 14.03 -17.77
C GLY A 41 7.67 13.39 -17.57
N TYR A 42 7.73 12.08 -17.78
CA TYR A 42 8.97 11.29 -17.67
C TYR A 42 9.78 11.39 -18.94
N LEU A 43 11.08 11.70 -18.79
CA LEU A 43 12.02 11.85 -19.90
C LEU A 43 12.04 10.58 -20.77
N LYS A 44 11.81 10.74 -22.08
CA LYS A 44 11.79 9.65 -23.07
C LYS A 44 10.85 8.47 -22.73
N ASN A 45 9.83 8.70 -21.90
CA ASN A 45 8.86 7.67 -21.53
C ASN A 45 7.40 8.20 -21.61
N PRO A 46 6.84 8.31 -22.82
CA PRO A 46 5.51 8.85 -23.04
C PRO A 46 4.40 7.97 -22.42
N GLU A 47 4.56 6.65 -22.45
CA GLU A 47 3.58 5.73 -21.87
C GLU A 47 3.47 5.92 -20.33
N LYS A 48 4.61 6.00 -19.66
CA LYS A 48 4.63 6.27 -18.22
C LYS A 48 4.08 7.67 -17.91
N THR A 49 4.36 8.65 -18.78
CA THR A 49 3.80 9.99 -18.64
C THR A 49 2.28 9.97 -18.75
N LYS A 50 1.73 9.28 -19.76
CA LYS A 50 0.28 9.15 -19.94
C LYS A 50 -0.39 8.52 -18.71
N GLY A 51 0.21 7.47 -18.13
CA GLY A 51 -0.32 6.83 -16.92
C GLY A 51 -0.15 7.63 -15.62
N ALA A 52 0.69 8.68 -15.65
CA ALA A 52 0.90 9.52 -14.46
C ALA A 52 -0.11 10.66 -14.32
N PHE A 53 -0.98 10.87 -15.31
CA PHE A 53 -1.94 11.97 -15.30
C PHE A 53 -3.37 11.48 -15.58
N HIS A 54 -4.31 12.05 -14.86
CA HIS A 54 -5.76 11.90 -15.09
C HIS A 54 -6.37 13.29 -15.33
N ASN A 55 -6.93 13.55 -16.53
CA ASN A 55 -7.55 14.82 -16.89
C ASN A 55 -6.68 16.07 -16.57
N GLY A 56 -5.35 15.97 -16.75
CA GLY A 56 -4.39 17.04 -16.48
C GLY A 56 -4.00 17.20 -15.00
N TRP A 57 -4.41 16.25 -14.15
CA TRP A 57 -3.98 16.16 -12.76
C TRP A 57 -2.94 15.06 -12.60
N PHE A 58 -1.87 15.35 -11.86
CA PHE A 58 -0.85 14.36 -11.54
C PHE A 58 -1.36 13.37 -10.48
N ILE A 59 -1.29 12.09 -10.78
CA ILE A 59 -1.63 10.99 -9.87
C ILE A 59 -0.43 10.71 -8.98
N THR A 60 -0.55 10.97 -7.67
CA THR A 60 0.56 10.78 -6.72
C THR A 60 0.82 9.32 -6.40
N GLY A 61 -0.23 8.50 -6.45
CA GLY A 61 -0.24 7.14 -5.92
C GLY A 61 -0.30 7.07 -4.39
N ASP A 62 -0.48 8.20 -3.73
CA ASP A 62 -0.67 8.27 -2.28
C ASP A 62 -2.15 8.31 -1.94
N LEU A 63 -2.56 7.58 -0.91
CA LEU A 63 -3.86 7.71 -0.26
C LEU A 63 -3.76 8.72 0.89
N GLY A 64 -4.75 9.57 1.00
CA GLY A 64 -4.79 10.59 2.04
C GLY A 64 -6.12 11.32 2.10
N ARG A 65 -6.23 12.25 3.02
CA ARG A 65 -7.39 13.12 3.22
C ARG A 65 -6.96 14.46 3.80
N PHE A 66 -7.81 15.45 3.69
CA PHE A 66 -7.66 16.71 4.39
C PHE A 66 -8.50 16.72 5.67
N ASP A 67 -8.06 17.48 6.66
CA ASP A 67 -8.94 17.86 7.76
C ASP A 67 -9.71 19.14 7.45
N GLU A 68 -10.59 19.53 8.37
CA GLU A 68 -11.43 20.75 8.25
C GLU A 68 -10.59 22.04 8.15
N ASP A 69 -9.36 22.03 8.64
CA ASP A 69 -8.42 23.14 8.58
C ASP A 69 -7.56 23.13 7.30
N GLY A 70 -7.72 22.16 6.41
CA GLY A 70 -7.01 22.00 5.14
C GLY A 70 -5.59 21.45 5.27
N PHE A 71 -5.28 20.73 6.35
CA PHE A 71 -4.05 19.98 6.47
C PHE A 71 -4.18 18.62 5.83
N LEU A 72 -3.22 18.25 4.99
CA LEU A 72 -3.17 16.94 4.33
C LEU A 72 -2.53 15.89 5.25
N PHE A 73 -3.20 14.76 5.38
CA PHE A 73 -2.70 13.54 6.03
C PHE A 73 -2.52 12.47 4.97
N ILE A 74 -1.29 11.99 4.80
CA ILE A 74 -0.96 10.85 3.95
C ILE A 74 -1.07 9.59 4.79
N GLU A 75 -1.88 8.65 4.32
CA GLU A 75 -2.18 7.40 5.03
C GLU A 75 -1.39 6.21 4.45
N GLY A 76 -0.84 6.37 3.24
CA GLY A 76 0.08 5.41 2.64
C GLY A 76 0.09 5.46 1.12
N ARG A 77 0.75 4.48 0.51
CA ARG A 77 0.79 4.28 -0.94
C ARG A 77 -0.35 3.38 -1.38
N LEU A 78 -1.08 3.73 -2.43
CA LEU A 78 -2.14 2.89 -3.00
C LEU A 78 -1.67 1.44 -3.27
N SER A 79 -0.44 1.28 -3.77
CA SER A 79 0.19 -0.03 -3.99
C SER A 79 0.50 -0.82 -2.70
N ARG A 80 0.28 -0.23 -1.54
CA ARG A 80 0.46 -0.84 -0.21
C ARG A 80 -0.88 -1.05 0.52
N PHE A 81 -1.95 -1.08 -0.25
CA PHE A 81 -3.29 -1.46 0.22
C PHE A 81 -3.84 -2.57 -0.66
N SER A 82 -4.72 -3.37 -0.08
CA SER A 82 -5.54 -4.34 -0.80
C SER A 82 -7.00 -4.08 -0.53
N LYS A 83 -7.83 -4.21 -1.56
CA LYS A 83 -9.29 -4.11 -1.39
C LYS A 83 -9.87 -5.51 -1.19
N ILE A 84 -10.23 -5.84 0.04
CA ILE A 84 -10.70 -7.17 0.44
C ILE A 84 -12.15 -7.06 0.93
N GLY A 85 -13.09 -7.62 0.18
CA GLY A 85 -14.51 -7.57 0.55
C GLY A 85 -15.06 -6.13 0.66
N GLY A 86 -14.49 -5.19 -0.10
CA GLY A 86 -14.86 -3.77 -0.06
C GLY A 86 -14.07 -2.92 0.94
N GLU A 87 -13.25 -3.52 1.79
CA GLU A 87 -12.43 -2.83 2.80
C GLU A 87 -11.02 -2.55 2.27
N MET A 88 -10.52 -1.34 2.50
CA MET A 88 -9.14 -0.95 2.19
C MET A 88 -8.21 -1.40 3.32
N VAL A 89 -7.38 -2.40 3.05
CA VAL A 89 -6.52 -3.07 4.04
C VAL A 89 -5.07 -2.62 3.87
N PRO A 90 -4.50 -1.86 4.83
CA PRO A 90 -3.14 -1.35 4.74
C PRO A 90 -2.11 -2.44 5.06
N HIS A 91 -1.25 -2.78 4.11
CA HIS A 91 -0.22 -3.81 4.28
C HIS A 91 0.76 -3.48 5.41
N GLY A 92 1.21 -2.21 5.49
CA GLY A 92 2.16 -1.78 6.51
C GLY A 92 1.64 -1.93 7.95
N THR A 93 0.34 -1.72 8.17
CA THR A 93 -0.27 -1.95 9.50
C THR A 93 -0.20 -3.42 9.89
N ILE A 94 -0.49 -4.32 8.95
CA ILE A 94 -0.44 -5.77 9.20
C ILE A 94 1.00 -6.20 9.46
N GLU A 95 1.95 -5.72 8.65
CA GLU A 95 3.38 -5.98 8.83
C GLU A 95 3.84 -5.58 10.23
N GLN A 96 3.51 -4.36 10.66
CA GLN A 96 3.87 -3.86 11.98
C GLN A 96 3.23 -4.71 13.09
N CYS A 97 1.96 -5.06 12.97
CA CYS A 97 1.29 -5.94 13.94
C CYS A 97 1.94 -7.32 14.04
N ILE A 98 2.40 -7.90 12.92
CA ILE A 98 3.12 -9.17 12.92
C ILE A 98 4.46 -9.01 13.64
N ILE A 99 5.23 -7.97 13.32
CA ILE A 99 6.52 -7.68 13.94
C ILE A 99 6.37 -7.54 15.45
N ASP A 100 5.40 -6.76 15.91
CA ASP A 100 5.15 -6.52 17.33
C ASP A 100 4.68 -7.79 18.07
N ALA A 101 3.75 -8.55 17.46
CA ALA A 101 3.19 -9.77 18.03
C ALA A 101 4.22 -10.88 18.20
N PHE A 102 5.17 -10.99 17.27
CA PHE A 102 6.24 -11.99 17.29
C PHE A 102 7.57 -11.43 17.81
N LYS A 103 7.66 -10.11 18.06
CA LYS A 103 8.88 -9.41 18.51
C LYS A 103 10.07 -9.63 17.58
N PHE A 104 9.82 -9.55 16.27
CA PHE A 104 10.87 -9.73 15.27
C PHE A 104 11.85 -8.56 15.26
N ASP A 105 13.14 -8.89 15.20
CA ASP A 105 14.19 -7.90 14.98
C ASP A 105 14.23 -7.49 13.49
N GLN A 106 14.31 -6.18 13.25
CA GLN A 106 14.43 -5.59 11.93
C GLN A 106 15.77 -4.87 11.72
N SER A 107 16.72 -5.06 12.62
CA SER A 107 18.04 -4.40 12.56
C SER A 107 18.78 -4.69 11.24
N ASP A 108 18.59 -5.87 10.68
CA ASP A 108 19.26 -6.34 9.45
C ASP A 108 18.40 -6.16 8.17
N GLY A 109 17.27 -5.45 8.25
CA GLY A 109 16.41 -5.17 7.10
C GLY A 109 15.01 -5.79 7.19
N TYR A 110 14.36 -5.97 6.03
CA TYR A 110 13.02 -6.53 5.97
C TYR A 110 13.03 -8.04 6.23
N VAL A 111 12.28 -8.48 7.23
CA VAL A 111 12.06 -9.90 7.54
C VAL A 111 10.73 -10.44 7.00
N LEU A 112 9.85 -9.53 6.61
CA LEU A 112 8.55 -9.86 6.02
C LEU A 112 8.01 -8.75 5.12
N ALA A 113 7.08 -9.11 4.24
CA ALA A 113 6.29 -8.19 3.42
C ALA A 113 4.89 -8.78 3.17
N VAL A 114 3.85 -7.96 3.29
CA VAL A 114 2.47 -8.34 2.96
C VAL A 114 2.14 -7.83 1.56
N MET A 115 1.58 -8.71 0.73
CA MET A 115 1.19 -8.40 -0.65
C MET A 115 -0.26 -8.81 -0.90
N GLY A 116 -0.98 -8.00 -1.67
CA GLY A 116 -2.29 -8.36 -2.19
C GLY A 116 -2.18 -9.17 -3.47
N VAL A 117 -2.99 -10.20 -3.60
CA VAL A 117 -3.08 -11.02 -4.82
C VAL A 117 -4.54 -11.18 -5.21
N PRO A 118 -4.87 -11.29 -6.51
CA PRO A 118 -6.25 -11.50 -6.93
C PRO A 118 -6.92 -12.71 -6.27
N ASP A 119 -8.12 -12.53 -5.75
CA ASP A 119 -8.97 -13.57 -5.14
C ASP A 119 -10.37 -13.51 -5.78
N PRO A 120 -10.85 -14.58 -6.45
CA PRO A 120 -12.14 -14.56 -7.16
C PRO A 120 -13.36 -14.27 -6.28
N GLY A 121 -13.25 -14.55 -4.97
CA GLY A 121 -14.38 -14.40 -4.04
C GLY A 121 -14.44 -13.05 -3.33
N LYS A 122 -13.31 -12.37 -3.16
CA LYS A 122 -13.19 -11.17 -2.33
C LYS A 122 -12.46 -10.00 -2.99
N GLY A 123 -12.16 -10.11 -4.28
CA GLY A 123 -11.34 -9.15 -5.03
C GLY A 123 -9.87 -9.43 -4.84
N GLU A 124 -9.38 -9.32 -3.60
CA GLU A 124 -7.99 -9.64 -3.24
C GLU A 124 -7.90 -10.53 -1.99
N ALA A 125 -6.77 -11.18 -1.85
CA ALA A 125 -6.34 -11.89 -0.65
C ALA A 125 -4.91 -11.50 -0.30
N LEU A 126 -4.55 -11.61 0.98
CA LEU A 126 -3.20 -11.29 1.44
C LEU A 126 -2.31 -12.52 1.44
N VAL A 127 -1.09 -12.32 0.96
CA VAL A 127 0.04 -13.25 1.06
C VAL A 127 1.11 -12.60 1.93
N LEU A 128 1.61 -13.33 2.91
CA LEU A 128 2.78 -12.96 3.69
C LEU A 128 4.03 -13.60 3.08
N LEU A 129 4.95 -12.79 2.61
CA LEU A 129 6.32 -13.21 2.33
C LEU A 129 7.14 -13.04 3.61
N THR A 130 7.94 -14.03 3.98
CA THR A 130 8.77 -13.95 5.18
C THR A 130 10.03 -14.80 5.05
N THR A 131 11.11 -14.36 5.70
CA THR A 131 12.36 -15.15 5.86
C THR A 131 12.29 -16.09 7.05
N LEU A 132 11.23 -15.99 7.87
CA LEU A 132 11.10 -16.68 9.14
C LEU A 132 10.15 -17.90 9.00
N GLU A 133 10.34 -18.88 9.85
CA GLU A 133 9.44 -20.03 9.94
C GLU A 133 8.17 -19.64 10.72
N LEU A 134 7.05 -19.55 10.02
CA LEU A 134 5.74 -19.23 10.57
C LEU A 134 4.67 -20.13 9.98
N THR A 135 3.70 -20.51 10.80
CA THR A 135 2.50 -21.20 10.33
C THR A 135 1.32 -20.25 10.24
N VAL A 136 0.41 -20.49 9.30
CA VAL A 136 -0.84 -19.70 9.18
C VAL A 136 -1.65 -19.75 10.48
N LYS A 137 -1.61 -20.86 11.20
CA LYS A 137 -2.34 -21.03 12.47
C LYS A 137 -1.78 -20.10 13.56
N GLU A 138 -0.47 -20.07 13.73
CA GLU A 138 0.20 -19.19 14.71
C GLU A 138 0.01 -17.73 14.36
N LEU A 139 0.20 -17.37 13.06
CA LEU A 139 -0.03 -16.02 12.56
C LEU A 139 -1.46 -15.55 12.87
N ARG A 140 -2.46 -16.37 12.51
CA ARG A 140 -3.87 -16.05 12.76
C ARG A 140 -4.16 -15.85 14.25
N GLN A 141 -3.69 -16.76 15.10
CA GLN A 141 -3.90 -16.64 16.53
C GLN A 141 -3.33 -15.34 17.08
N LYS A 142 -2.07 -15.03 16.76
CA LYS A 142 -1.39 -13.81 17.22
C LYS A 142 -2.04 -12.53 16.74
N LEU A 143 -2.46 -12.47 15.48
CA LEU A 143 -3.14 -11.29 14.94
C LEU A 143 -4.54 -11.09 15.56
N LEU A 144 -5.28 -12.16 15.82
CA LEU A 144 -6.57 -12.06 16.51
C LEU A 144 -6.40 -11.62 17.97
N GLU A 145 -5.36 -12.09 18.68
CA GLU A 145 -5.01 -11.61 20.03
C GLU A 145 -4.67 -10.11 20.04
N ALA A 146 -4.10 -9.60 18.93
CA ALA A 146 -3.82 -8.18 18.72
C ALA A 146 -5.04 -7.37 18.19
N ASN A 147 -6.25 -7.95 18.19
CA ASN A 147 -7.51 -7.36 17.70
C ASN A 147 -7.49 -7.00 16.20
N ILE A 148 -6.66 -7.64 15.39
CA ILE A 148 -6.67 -7.49 13.94
C ILE A 148 -7.88 -8.25 13.37
N PRO A 149 -8.71 -7.61 12.51
CA PRO A 149 -9.85 -8.27 11.88
C PRO A 149 -9.41 -9.52 11.11
N ASN A 150 -10.18 -10.60 11.19
CA ASN A 150 -9.87 -11.85 10.50
C ASN A 150 -9.76 -11.70 8.96
N LEU A 151 -10.40 -10.67 8.41
CA LEU A 151 -10.30 -10.30 7.00
C LEU A 151 -8.89 -9.86 6.59
N TRP A 152 -8.16 -9.26 7.53
CA TRP A 152 -6.81 -8.71 7.34
C TRP A 152 -5.70 -9.76 7.56
N VAL A 153 -6.05 -10.97 8.00
CA VAL A 153 -5.07 -12.03 8.24
C VAL A 153 -4.64 -12.65 6.90
N PRO A 154 -3.32 -12.65 6.59
CA PRO A 154 -2.81 -13.35 5.41
C PRO A 154 -3.23 -14.83 5.39
N LYS A 155 -3.77 -15.29 4.26
CA LYS A 155 -4.23 -16.67 4.08
C LYS A 155 -3.12 -17.62 3.67
N VAL A 156 -2.07 -17.08 3.06
CA VAL A 156 -0.92 -17.83 2.55
C VAL A 156 0.34 -17.23 3.12
N ILE A 157 1.26 -18.07 3.55
CA ILE A 157 2.62 -17.70 3.94
C ILE A 157 3.57 -18.33 2.93
N LYS A 158 4.42 -17.51 2.33
CA LYS A 158 5.51 -17.97 1.47
C LYS A 158 6.83 -17.66 2.15
N GLN A 159 7.54 -18.69 2.55
CA GLN A 159 8.91 -18.54 3.00
C GLN A 159 9.83 -18.24 1.82
N VAL A 160 10.68 -17.25 1.97
CA VAL A 160 11.68 -16.80 0.99
C VAL A 160 13.05 -16.70 1.66
N GLU A 161 14.12 -16.83 0.89
CA GLU A 161 15.49 -16.67 1.42
C GLU A 161 15.78 -15.23 1.82
N ALA A 162 15.25 -14.25 1.08
CA ALA A 162 15.34 -12.82 1.37
C ALA A 162 14.10 -12.09 0.83
N ILE A 163 13.68 -11.04 1.52
CA ILE A 163 12.64 -10.13 1.01
C ILE A 163 13.26 -9.29 -0.11
N PRO A 164 12.63 -9.22 -1.29
CA PRO A 164 13.12 -8.42 -2.41
C PRO A 164 13.26 -6.94 -2.05
N VAL A 165 14.44 -6.36 -2.29
CA VAL A 165 14.75 -4.94 -2.05
C VAL A 165 15.45 -4.33 -3.26
N LEU A 166 15.22 -3.05 -3.48
CA LEU A 166 15.89 -2.25 -4.50
C LEU A 166 17.34 -1.95 -4.05
N GLY A 167 18.22 -1.58 -4.98
CA GLY A 167 19.57 -1.14 -4.66
C GLY A 167 19.67 0.06 -3.70
N THR A 168 18.55 0.75 -3.46
CA THR A 168 18.41 1.83 -2.48
C THR A 168 18.06 1.34 -1.07
N GLY A 169 17.90 0.03 -0.85
CA GLY A 169 17.47 -0.58 0.40
C GLY A 169 15.95 -0.51 0.66
N LYS A 170 15.16 0.06 -0.26
CA LYS A 170 13.69 0.08 -0.15
C LYS A 170 13.10 -1.24 -0.68
N LEU A 171 11.93 -1.61 -0.16
CA LEU A 171 11.17 -2.77 -0.61
C LEU A 171 10.96 -2.72 -2.15
N ASP A 172 11.33 -3.79 -2.85
CA ASP A 172 10.98 -3.98 -4.27
C ASP A 172 9.59 -4.56 -4.38
N LEU A 173 8.59 -3.67 -4.48
CA LEU A 173 7.19 -4.07 -4.54
C LEU A 173 6.89 -4.99 -5.73
N LYS A 174 7.58 -4.80 -6.87
CA LYS A 174 7.39 -5.67 -8.03
C LYS A 174 7.93 -7.07 -7.77
N GLY A 175 9.15 -7.18 -7.27
CA GLY A 175 9.74 -8.48 -6.91
C GLY A 175 8.92 -9.20 -5.84
N CYS A 176 8.41 -8.46 -4.84
CA CYS A 176 7.51 -9.01 -3.83
C CYS A 176 6.19 -9.50 -4.44
N GLN A 177 5.60 -8.74 -5.37
CA GLN A 177 4.36 -9.11 -6.04
C GLN A 177 4.52 -10.39 -6.87
N ASP A 178 5.60 -10.48 -7.64
CA ASP A 178 5.92 -11.66 -8.46
C ASP A 178 6.09 -12.91 -7.56
N ALA A 179 6.79 -12.76 -6.43
CA ALA A 179 6.96 -13.83 -5.45
C ALA A 179 5.65 -14.27 -4.78
N ALA A 180 4.77 -13.30 -4.45
CA ALA A 180 3.47 -13.58 -3.86
C ALA A 180 2.52 -14.29 -4.84
N GLN A 181 2.50 -13.90 -6.12
CA GLN A 181 1.70 -14.56 -7.15
C GLN A 181 2.17 -16.00 -7.40
N ALA A 182 3.48 -16.24 -7.42
CA ALA A 182 4.03 -17.58 -7.56
C ALA A 182 3.62 -18.52 -6.41
N ALA A 183 3.37 -17.98 -5.20
CA ALA A 183 2.93 -18.76 -4.05
C ALA A 183 1.51 -19.32 -4.17
N LEU A 184 0.66 -18.75 -5.04
CA LEU A 184 -0.71 -19.22 -5.28
C LEU A 184 -0.78 -20.28 -6.39
N SER A 185 0.29 -20.37 -7.21
CA SER A 185 0.34 -21.28 -8.36
C SER A 185 1.01 -22.62 -8.02
N SER A 186 1.46 -22.78 -6.77
CA SER A 186 2.13 -23.97 -6.24
C SER A 186 1.21 -24.76 -5.33
#